data_39502fcc30791b8fc49a68f39aa58d73
#
_entry.id   39502fcc30791b8fc49a68f39aa58d73
#
_cell.length_a   1.000
_cell.length_b   1.000
_cell.length_c   1.000
_cell.angle_alpha   90.00
_cell.angle_beta   90.00
_cell.angle_gamma   90.00
#
_symmetry.space_group_name_H-M   'P 1'
#
loop_
_entity.id
_entity.type
_entity.pdbx_description
1 polymer ?
#
loop_
_entity_poly.entity_id
_entity_poly.type
_entity_poly.pdbx_seq_one_letter_code
_entity_poly.pdbx_strand_id
1 'polypeptide(L)' 'MKTITLTDDQFDTLFDRIDKIVKTIVDASVEYQDSEMLEEWEDLLDVHTVLEEANN' A
#
# COMPACT_ATOMS: atom_id res chain seq x y z
N MET A 1 -11.85 -3.01 17.54
CA MET A 1 -10.54 -2.97 16.84
C MET A 1 -9.95 -4.38 16.75
N LYS A 2 -9.44 -4.74 15.60
CA LYS A 2 -8.79 -6.04 15.41
C LYS A 2 -7.28 -5.88 15.55
N THR A 3 -6.65 -6.83 16.22
CA THR A 3 -5.20 -6.84 16.38
C THR A 3 -4.65 -8.09 15.73
N ILE A 4 -3.60 -7.94 14.93
CA ILE A 4 -2.89 -9.06 14.34
C ILE A 4 -1.42 -9.00 14.73
N THR A 5 -0.80 -10.16 14.85
CA THR A 5 0.62 -10.27 15.13
C THR A 5 1.31 -10.90 13.93
N LEU A 6 2.36 -10.26 13.45
CA LEU A 6 3.14 -10.74 12.32
C LEU A 6 4.59 -10.92 12.75
N THR A 7 5.25 -11.96 12.22
CA THR A 7 6.70 -12.06 12.33
C THR A 7 7.34 -11.01 11.42
N ASP A 8 8.63 -10.74 11.63
CA ASP A 8 9.37 -9.80 10.79
C ASP A 8 9.31 -10.22 9.32
N ASP A 9 9.47 -11.52 9.05
CA ASP A 9 9.39 -12.04 7.67
C ASP A 9 8.01 -11.83 7.07
N GLN A 10 6.96 -12.07 7.85
CA GLN A 10 5.59 -11.85 7.39
C GLN A 10 5.31 -10.39 7.12
N PHE A 11 5.80 -9.50 7.98
CA PHE A 11 5.66 -8.07 7.79
C PHE A 11 6.36 -7.62 6.51
N ASP A 12 7.60 -8.05 6.31
CA ASP A 12 8.38 -7.69 5.14
C ASP A 12 7.68 -8.16 3.84
N THR A 13 7.15 -9.38 3.85
CA THR A 13 6.43 -9.91 2.69
C THR A 13 5.19 -9.08 2.40
N LEU A 14 4.41 -8.79 3.42
CA LEU A 14 3.19 -7.99 3.27
C LEU A 14 3.51 -6.59 2.75
N PHE A 15 4.50 -5.94 3.35
CA PHE A 15 4.93 -4.61 2.94
C PHE A 15 5.39 -4.60 1.49
N ASP A 16 6.22 -5.57 1.10
CA ASP A 16 6.74 -5.65 -0.27
C ASP A 16 5.61 -5.80 -1.29
N ARG A 17 4.64 -6.66 -0.99
CA ARG A 17 3.51 -6.88 -1.90
C ARG A 17 2.62 -5.64 -2.03
N ILE A 18 2.32 -5.01 -0.92
CA ILE A 18 1.50 -3.79 -0.93
C ILE A 18 2.25 -2.66 -1.64
N ASP A 19 3.54 -2.51 -1.38
CA ASP A 19 4.36 -1.50 -2.03
C ASP A 19 4.35 -1.65 -3.55
N LYS A 20 4.48 -2.86 -4.05
CA LYS A 20 4.42 -3.13 -5.49
C LYS A 20 3.07 -2.78 -6.09
N ILE A 21 1.98 -3.12 -5.39
CA ILE A 21 0.64 -2.80 -5.85
C ILE A 21 0.44 -1.27 -5.88
N VAL A 22 0.86 -0.58 -4.84
CA VAL A 22 0.73 0.88 -4.76
C VAL A 22 1.51 1.55 -5.89
N LYS A 23 2.74 1.13 -6.12
CA LYS A 23 3.55 1.69 -7.21
C LYS A 23 2.89 1.47 -8.57
N THR A 24 2.32 0.29 -8.78
CA THR A 24 1.61 -0.03 -10.03
C THR A 24 0.41 0.89 -10.21
N ILE A 25 -0.36 1.12 -9.15
CA ILE A 25 -1.53 1.99 -9.20
C ILE A 25 -1.13 3.43 -9.50
N VAL A 26 -0.10 3.94 -8.81
CA VAL A 26 0.38 5.30 -9.02
C VAL A 26 0.89 5.48 -10.47
N ASP A 27 1.68 4.54 -10.95
CA ASP A 27 2.19 4.59 -12.32
C ASP A 27 1.04 4.57 -13.34
N ALA A 28 0.06 3.71 -13.13
CA ALA A 28 -1.10 3.62 -14.02
C ALA A 28 -1.92 4.91 -14.00
N SER A 29 -2.10 5.53 -12.83
CA SER A 29 -2.87 6.76 -12.72
C SER A 29 -2.19 7.90 -13.48
N VAL A 30 -0.86 7.95 -13.44
CA VAL A 30 -0.08 8.95 -14.19
C VAL A 30 -0.16 8.67 -15.69
N GLU A 31 0.03 7.42 -16.10
CA GLU A 31 0.02 7.02 -17.50
C GLU A 31 -1.32 7.29 -18.17
N TYR A 32 -2.42 6.97 -17.48
CA TYR A 32 -3.77 7.16 -18.03
C TYR A 32 -4.41 8.49 -17.62
N GLN A 33 -3.71 9.29 -16.81
CA GLN A 33 -4.20 10.57 -16.29
C GLN A 33 -5.56 10.43 -15.62
N ASP A 34 -5.70 9.35 -14.83
CA ASP A 34 -6.94 8.99 -14.15
C ASP A 34 -6.79 9.17 -12.64
N SER A 35 -7.19 10.35 -12.15
CA SER A 35 -7.13 10.65 -10.73
C SER A 35 -8.17 9.89 -9.92
N GLU A 36 -9.26 9.43 -10.55
CA GLU A 36 -10.27 8.64 -9.88
C GLU A 36 -9.72 7.29 -9.42
N MET A 37 -8.72 6.77 -10.15
CA MET A 37 -8.06 5.52 -9.75
C MET A 37 -7.41 5.66 -8.38
N LEU A 38 -6.78 6.79 -8.09
CA LEU A 38 -6.18 7.04 -6.78
C LEU A 38 -7.24 7.13 -5.68
N GLU A 39 -8.38 7.77 -5.96
CA GLU A 39 -9.48 7.85 -5.02
C GLU A 39 -10.07 6.47 -4.71
N GLU A 40 -10.20 5.63 -5.74
CA GLU A 40 -10.72 4.28 -5.59
C GLU A 40 -9.84 3.42 -4.69
N TRP A 41 -8.52 3.64 -4.75
CA TRP A 41 -7.55 2.86 -3.97
C TRP A 41 -7.00 3.62 -2.78
N GLU A 42 -7.67 4.69 -2.36
CA GLU A 42 -7.24 5.53 -1.23
C GLU A 42 -7.04 4.71 0.05
N ASP A 43 -7.93 3.77 0.34
CA ASP A 43 -7.82 2.92 1.52
C ASP A 43 -6.51 2.12 1.51
N LEU A 44 -6.14 1.59 0.35
CA LEU A 44 -4.90 0.84 0.22
C LEU A 44 -3.68 1.74 0.38
N LEU A 45 -3.74 2.96 -0.17
CA LEU A 45 -2.66 3.93 -0.03
C LEU A 45 -2.45 4.31 1.42
N ASP A 46 -3.54 4.47 2.17
CA ASP A 46 -3.49 4.78 3.59
C ASP A 46 -2.85 3.64 4.39
N VAL A 47 -3.24 2.41 4.12
CA VAL A 47 -2.64 1.22 4.76
C VAL A 47 -1.15 1.15 4.44
N HIS A 48 -0.76 1.44 3.21
CA HIS A 48 0.65 1.46 2.81
C HIS A 48 1.45 2.48 3.63
N THR A 49 0.88 3.67 3.83
CA THR A 49 1.52 4.73 4.62
C THR A 49 1.73 4.28 6.07
N VAL A 50 0.72 3.65 6.67
CA VAL A 50 0.80 3.14 8.05
C VAL A 50 1.89 2.08 8.16
N LEU A 51 1.96 1.16 7.21
CA LEU A 51 2.98 0.11 7.20
C LEU A 51 4.39 0.69 7.01
N GLU A 52 4.52 1.70 6.16
CA GLU A 52 5.80 2.37 5.94
C GLU A 52 6.29 3.05 7.20
N GLU A 53 5.41 3.74 7.92
CA GLU A 53 5.75 4.37 9.18
C GLU A 53 6.16 3.34 10.23
N ALA A 54 5.48 2.20 10.28
CA ALA A 54 5.80 1.13 11.22
C ALA A 54 7.14 0.46 10.91
N ASN A 55 7.56 0.47 9.64
CA ASN A 55 8.81 -0.13 9.21
C ASN A 55 10.03 0.75 9.49
N ASN A 56 9.81 2.00 9.76
CA ASN A 56 10.90 2.95 10.12
C ASN A 56 11.27 2.85 11.63
#